data_bfb2064db2b7fa52101e12de0928aed4
#
_entry.id   bfb2064db2b7fa52101e12de0928aed4
#
_cell.length_a   1.000
_cell.length_b   1.000
_cell.length_c   1.000
_cell.angle_alpha   90.00
_cell.angle_beta   90.00
_cell.angle_gamma   90.00
#
_symmetry.space_group_name_H-M   'P 1'
#
loop_
_entity.id
_entity.type
_entity.pdbx_description
1 polymer ?
#
loop_
_entity_poly.entity_id
_entity_poly.type
_entity_poly.pdbx_seq_one_letter_code
_entity_poly.pdbx_strand_id
1 'polypeptide(L)'
;VLVKYGKAERLSRILVCINLETKMAINKTYEELVESAKPKLTTDDCYTPENVYSVIRDYVAERYGLDPETFVRPFYPGGDYQAEDYTGKVVVDNPPFSILRKIMNFYNENGIKWFLFTPGMSTVIGTNYREKMHICLGAAITYENGATVRTSFATNLEPAGIRTDPALLNAINAANEENRQKVKKIKN
;
A
#
# COMPACT_ATOMS: atom_id res chain seq x y z
N VAL A 1 -61.37 35.66 5.40
CA VAL A 1 -60.92 35.12 4.06
C VAL A 1 -59.47 35.48 3.73
N LEU A 2 -58.90 36.55 4.33
CA LEU A 2 -57.53 36.99 4.07
C LEU A 2 -56.41 36.17 4.72
N VAL A 3 -56.71 35.28 5.64
CA VAL A 3 -55.68 34.47 6.38
C VAL A 3 -55.30 33.17 5.63
N LYS A 4 -56.09 32.71 4.68
CA LYS A 4 -55.82 31.41 3.96
C LYS A 4 -54.80 31.54 2.83
N TYR A 5 -54.62 32.72 2.22
CA TYR A 5 -53.66 32.90 1.12
C TYR A 5 -52.22 32.97 1.59
N GLY A 6 -51.94 33.50 2.76
CA GLY A 6 -50.57 33.60 3.28
C GLY A 6 -49.89 32.27 3.66
N LYS A 7 -50.68 31.24 3.89
CA LYS A 7 -50.15 29.90 4.27
C LYS A 7 -49.74 29.07 3.04
N ALA A 8 -50.50 29.18 1.94
CA ALA A 8 -50.21 28.48 0.68
C ALA A 8 -48.95 29.07 0.01
N GLU A 9 -48.79 30.41 0.06
CA GLU A 9 -47.62 31.12 -0.49
C GLU A 9 -46.35 30.85 0.30
N ARG A 10 -46.44 30.74 1.64
CA ARG A 10 -45.31 30.26 2.48
C ARG A 10 -44.89 28.85 2.20
N LEU A 11 -45.86 27.90 2.02
CA LEU A 11 -45.58 26.53 1.70
C LEU A 11 -44.97 26.36 0.30
N SER A 12 -45.40 27.15 -0.68
CA SER A 12 -44.80 27.12 -2.03
C SER A 12 -43.35 27.62 -2.02
N ARG A 13 -43.05 28.68 -1.25
CA ARG A 13 -41.70 29.20 -1.10
C ARG A 13 -40.77 28.20 -0.37
N ILE A 14 -41.28 27.52 0.67
CA ILE A 14 -40.53 26.46 1.38
C ILE A 14 -40.27 25.30 0.46
N LEU A 15 -41.24 24.83 -0.33
CA LEU A 15 -41.09 23.77 -1.30
C LEU A 15 -40.09 24.12 -2.42
N VAL A 16 -40.06 25.34 -2.89
CA VAL A 16 -39.09 25.87 -3.88
C VAL A 16 -37.70 25.91 -3.27
N CYS A 17 -37.54 26.38 -2.02
CA CYS A 17 -36.24 26.37 -1.34
C CYS A 17 -35.71 24.95 -1.11
N ILE A 18 -36.57 24.03 -0.65
CA ILE A 18 -36.17 22.60 -0.44
C ILE A 18 -35.78 21.97 -1.78
N ASN A 19 -36.50 22.24 -2.88
CA ASN A 19 -36.14 21.75 -4.21
C ASN A 19 -34.84 22.36 -4.75
N LEU A 20 -34.56 23.63 -4.45
CA LEU A 20 -33.31 24.30 -4.82
C LEU A 20 -32.12 23.77 -4.01
N GLU A 21 -32.28 23.57 -2.69
CA GLU A 21 -31.23 22.99 -1.85
C GLU A 21 -30.97 21.53 -2.20
N THR A 22 -32.02 20.75 -2.51
CA THR A 22 -31.86 19.35 -2.95
C THR A 22 -31.22 19.26 -4.34
N LYS A 23 -31.52 20.20 -5.26
CA LYS A 23 -30.82 20.30 -6.55
C LYS A 23 -29.39 20.75 -6.43
N MET A 24 -29.07 21.65 -5.48
CA MET A 24 -27.67 22.06 -5.22
C MET A 24 -26.86 20.94 -4.56
N ALA A 25 -27.49 20.06 -3.76
CA ALA A 25 -26.83 18.90 -3.17
C ALA A 25 -26.59 17.75 -4.19
N ILE A 26 -27.28 17.75 -5.32
CA ILE A 26 -27.18 16.70 -6.38
C ILE A 26 -26.23 17.13 -7.52
N ASN A 27 -25.90 18.40 -7.65
CA ASN A 27 -24.96 18.88 -8.66
C ASN A 27 -23.50 18.76 -8.19
N LYS A 28 -23.04 17.53 -7.93
CA LYS A 28 -21.65 17.24 -8.25
C LYS A 28 -21.50 17.47 -9.75
N THR A 29 -20.58 18.34 -10.14
CA THR A 29 -20.30 18.53 -11.57
C THR A 29 -19.97 17.19 -12.19
N TYR A 30 -20.25 17.00 -13.49
CA TYR A 30 -19.88 15.79 -14.20
C TYR A 30 -18.40 15.43 -13.98
N GLU A 31 -17.54 16.44 -13.85
CA GLU A 31 -16.12 16.33 -13.54
C GLU A 31 -15.86 15.72 -12.13
N GLU A 32 -16.60 16.12 -11.11
CA GLU A 32 -16.53 15.51 -9.76
C GLU A 32 -17.04 14.08 -9.73
N LEU A 33 -18.02 13.76 -10.57
CA LEU A 33 -18.52 12.38 -10.73
C LEU A 33 -17.50 11.51 -11.46
N VAL A 34 -16.87 12.02 -12.53
CA VAL A 34 -15.80 11.34 -13.25
C VAL A 34 -14.58 11.15 -12.35
N GLU A 35 -14.19 12.17 -11.56
CA GLU A 35 -13.08 12.05 -10.60
C GLU A 35 -13.40 11.03 -9.49
N SER A 36 -14.64 10.98 -9.00
CA SER A 36 -15.08 10.00 -8.00
C SER A 36 -15.21 8.57 -8.57
N ALA A 37 -15.34 8.43 -9.88
CA ALA A 37 -15.43 7.16 -10.60
C ALA A 37 -14.06 6.61 -11.03
N LYS A 38 -12.99 7.40 -10.92
CA LYS A 38 -11.62 6.87 -11.11
C LYS A 38 -11.38 5.77 -10.10
N PRO A 39 -10.86 4.60 -10.53
CA PRO A 39 -10.50 3.55 -9.59
C PRO A 39 -9.56 4.13 -8.54
N LYS A 40 -9.96 4.07 -7.28
CA LYS A 40 -9.07 4.49 -6.18
C LYS A 40 -7.90 3.52 -6.17
N LEU A 41 -6.70 4.03 -6.43
CA LEU A 41 -5.47 3.28 -6.27
C LEU A 41 -5.44 2.72 -4.84
N THR A 42 -5.31 1.41 -4.74
CA THR A 42 -5.22 0.69 -3.47
C THR A 42 -3.76 0.55 -3.06
N THR A 43 -3.51 0.07 -1.84
CA THR A 43 -2.14 -0.30 -1.41
C THR A 43 -1.58 -1.47 -2.22
N ASP A 44 -2.42 -2.19 -2.95
CA ASP A 44 -2.03 -3.30 -3.81
C ASP A 44 -1.45 -2.82 -5.16
N ASP A 45 -1.69 -1.54 -5.54
CA ASP A 45 -1.17 -0.89 -6.76
C ASP A 45 0.11 -0.08 -6.49
N CYS A 46 0.78 -0.33 -5.37
CA CYS A 46 1.96 0.41 -4.94
C CYS A 46 3.25 -0.24 -5.47
N TYR A 47 3.75 0.23 -6.61
CA TYR A 47 5.08 -0.17 -7.09
C TYR A 47 6.17 0.54 -6.30
N THR A 48 7.12 -0.26 -5.80
CA THR A 48 8.26 0.25 -5.03
C THR A 48 9.24 0.94 -5.97
N PRO A 49 9.60 2.23 -5.73
CA PRO A 49 10.60 2.92 -6.51
C PRO A 49 11.94 2.18 -6.47
N GLU A 50 12.65 2.15 -7.61
CA GLU A 50 13.86 1.35 -7.77
C GLU A 50 14.98 1.78 -6.79
N ASN A 51 15.10 3.07 -6.48
CA ASN A 51 16.06 3.56 -5.50
C ASN A 51 15.78 3.07 -4.06
N VAL A 52 14.52 2.80 -3.70
CA VAL A 52 14.15 2.20 -2.42
C VAL A 52 14.32 0.68 -2.49
N TYR A 53 13.92 0.06 -3.61
CA TYR A 53 14.07 -1.38 -3.80
C TYR A 53 15.53 -1.82 -3.75
N SER A 54 16.45 -1.11 -4.43
CA SER A 54 17.87 -1.44 -4.44
C SER A 54 18.49 -1.44 -3.03
N VAL A 55 18.12 -0.49 -2.17
CA VAL A 55 18.56 -0.48 -0.76
C VAL A 55 18.13 -1.74 -0.03
N ILE A 56 16.88 -2.20 -0.26
CA ILE A 56 16.34 -3.39 0.40
C ILE A 56 16.96 -4.66 -0.18
N ARG A 57 17.15 -4.74 -1.49
CA ARG A 57 17.84 -5.83 -2.18
C ARG A 57 19.26 -6.01 -1.63
N ASP A 58 20.02 -4.93 -1.59
CA ASP A 58 21.40 -4.93 -1.14
C ASP A 58 21.50 -5.28 0.36
N TYR A 59 20.59 -4.78 1.19
CA TYR A 59 20.48 -5.17 2.59
C TYR A 59 20.21 -6.68 2.74
N VAL A 60 19.29 -7.25 1.97
CA VAL A 60 18.96 -8.69 2.03
C VAL A 60 20.15 -9.53 1.59
N ALA A 61 20.84 -9.13 0.52
CA ALA A 61 22.04 -9.79 0.03
C ALA A 61 23.15 -9.82 1.10
N GLU A 62 23.47 -8.68 1.66
CA GLU A 62 24.51 -8.54 2.69
C GLU A 62 24.14 -9.27 4.00
N ARG A 63 22.92 -9.05 4.50
CA ARG A 63 22.45 -9.60 5.77
C ARG A 63 22.42 -11.11 5.82
N TYR A 64 22.03 -11.74 4.71
CA TYR A 64 21.82 -13.19 4.63
C TYR A 64 22.88 -13.91 3.79
N GLY A 65 23.87 -13.19 3.24
CA GLY A 65 24.92 -13.75 2.40
C GLY A 65 24.38 -14.38 1.12
N LEU A 66 23.40 -13.73 0.49
CA LEU A 66 22.70 -14.21 -0.70
C LEU A 66 23.18 -13.45 -1.95
N ASP A 67 23.19 -14.13 -3.09
CA ASP A 67 23.48 -13.51 -4.38
C ASP A 67 22.23 -12.75 -4.89
N PRO A 68 22.31 -11.43 -5.10
CA PRO A 68 21.20 -10.64 -5.62
C PRO A 68 20.64 -11.11 -6.96
N GLU A 69 21.45 -11.80 -7.77
CA GLU A 69 21.02 -12.35 -9.06
C GLU A 69 20.00 -13.50 -8.91
N THR A 70 19.91 -14.08 -7.72
CA THR A 70 18.90 -15.09 -7.39
C THR A 70 17.55 -14.50 -6.96
N PHE A 71 17.47 -13.17 -6.83
CA PHE A 71 16.26 -12.53 -6.32
C PHE A 71 15.21 -12.39 -7.43
N VAL A 72 13.96 -12.72 -7.08
CA VAL A 72 12.81 -12.61 -7.98
C VAL A 72 11.72 -11.74 -7.41
N ARG A 73 10.98 -11.08 -8.32
CA ARG A 73 9.88 -10.17 -8.02
C ARG A 73 8.60 -10.63 -8.71
N PRO A 74 7.90 -11.65 -8.19
CA PRO A 74 6.71 -12.23 -8.84
C PRO A 74 5.50 -11.28 -8.90
N PHE A 75 5.52 -10.20 -8.10
CA PHE A 75 4.44 -9.20 -8.05
C PHE A 75 4.72 -7.98 -8.94
N TYR A 76 5.74 -8.06 -9.80
CA TYR A 76 5.89 -7.08 -10.86
C TYR A 76 4.74 -7.23 -11.88
N PRO A 77 4.28 -6.15 -12.55
CA PRO A 77 3.10 -6.21 -13.41
C PRO A 77 3.08 -7.39 -14.39
N GLY A 78 2.02 -8.17 -14.34
CA GLY A 78 1.83 -9.36 -15.19
C GLY A 78 2.41 -10.66 -14.66
N GLY A 79 3.05 -10.66 -13.49
CA GLY A 79 3.56 -11.87 -12.86
C GLY A 79 2.46 -12.69 -12.16
N ASP A 80 2.62 -14.02 -12.15
CA ASP A 80 1.81 -14.94 -11.35
C ASP A 80 2.71 -15.65 -10.34
N TYR A 81 2.59 -15.27 -9.06
CA TYR A 81 3.41 -15.83 -8.00
C TYR A 81 3.22 -17.34 -7.79
N GLN A 82 2.14 -17.95 -8.31
CA GLN A 82 1.90 -19.39 -8.21
C GLN A 82 2.52 -20.17 -9.38
N ALA A 83 2.79 -19.50 -10.50
CA ALA A 83 3.36 -20.11 -11.70
C ALA A 83 4.87 -19.87 -11.87
N GLU A 84 5.49 -19.05 -11.02
CA GLU A 84 6.92 -18.74 -11.06
C GLU A 84 7.77 -19.96 -10.68
N ASP A 85 8.91 -20.15 -11.37
CA ASP A 85 9.91 -21.14 -10.97
C ASP A 85 10.84 -20.56 -9.90
N TYR A 86 10.75 -21.08 -8.68
CA TYR A 86 11.54 -20.66 -7.52
C TYR A 86 12.81 -21.49 -7.28
N THR A 87 13.17 -22.41 -8.19
CA THR A 87 14.34 -23.27 -8.01
C THR A 87 15.61 -22.43 -7.87
N GLY A 88 16.27 -22.49 -6.71
CA GLY A 88 17.47 -21.73 -6.39
C GLY A 88 17.26 -20.22 -6.23
N LYS A 89 16.01 -19.76 -6.17
CA LYS A 89 15.67 -18.33 -6.09
C LYS A 89 15.16 -17.93 -4.69
N VAL A 90 15.20 -16.64 -4.43
CA VAL A 90 14.67 -16.01 -3.22
C VAL A 90 13.74 -14.88 -3.61
N VAL A 91 12.56 -14.84 -3.02
CA VAL A 91 11.61 -13.75 -3.27
C VAL A 91 11.99 -12.53 -2.43
N VAL A 92 12.26 -11.40 -3.08
CA VAL A 92 12.44 -10.09 -2.42
C VAL A 92 11.49 -9.11 -3.08
N ASP A 93 10.28 -8.95 -2.54
CA ASP A 93 9.24 -8.21 -3.26
C ASP A 93 8.21 -7.54 -2.34
N ASN A 94 7.42 -6.64 -2.95
CA ASN A 94 6.30 -5.94 -2.34
C ASN A 94 4.97 -6.55 -2.83
N PRO A 95 4.42 -7.55 -2.13
CA PRO A 95 3.20 -8.22 -2.53
C PRO A 95 1.95 -7.37 -2.24
N PRO A 96 0.81 -7.66 -2.89
CA PRO A 96 -0.48 -7.11 -2.52
C PRO A 96 -0.82 -7.43 -1.06
N PHE A 97 -1.04 -6.40 -0.24
CA PHE A 97 -1.27 -6.59 1.20
C PHE A 97 -2.59 -7.27 1.52
N SER A 98 -3.58 -7.15 0.64
CA SER A 98 -4.89 -7.82 0.76
C SER A 98 -4.80 -9.34 0.81
N ILE A 99 -3.82 -9.94 0.12
CA ILE A 99 -3.62 -11.38 0.03
C ILE A 99 -2.29 -11.86 0.65
N LEU A 100 -1.60 -10.99 1.37
CA LEU A 100 -0.27 -11.25 1.95
C LEU A 100 -0.18 -12.58 2.75
N ARG A 101 -1.22 -12.89 3.53
CA ARG A 101 -1.28 -14.15 4.29
C ARG A 101 -1.27 -15.38 3.38
N LYS A 102 -2.04 -15.35 2.28
CA LYS A 102 -2.10 -16.45 1.31
C LYS A 102 -0.74 -16.67 0.65
N ILE A 103 -0.08 -15.57 0.30
CA ILE A 103 1.26 -15.58 -0.31
C ILE A 103 2.28 -16.21 0.63
N MET A 104 2.34 -15.74 1.88
CA MET A 104 3.29 -16.28 2.87
C MET A 104 3.04 -17.76 3.16
N ASN A 105 1.78 -18.20 3.25
CA ASN A 105 1.45 -19.61 3.42
C ASN A 105 1.92 -20.45 2.23
N PHE A 106 1.62 -19.99 1.01
CA PHE A 106 2.07 -20.66 -0.22
C PHE A 106 3.59 -20.82 -0.25
N TYR A 107 4.35 -19.77 0.07
CA TYR A 107 5.81 -19.85 0.08
C TYR A 107 6.33 -20.81 1.15
N ASN A 108 5.77 -20.78 2.35
CA ASN A 108 6.18 -21.66 3.42
C ASN A 108 5.85 -23.14 3.12
N GLU A 109 4.65 -23.43 2.61
CA GLU A 109 4.21 -24.78 2.22
C GLU A 109 5.08 -25.39 1.10
N ASN A 110 5.61 -24.54 0.21
CA ASN A 110 6.48 -24.95 -0.90
C ASN A 110 7.99 -24.81 -0.61
N GLY A 111 8.37 -24.46 0.63
CA GLY A 111 9.79 -24.32 1.02
C GLY A 111 10.51 -23.16 0.33
N ILE A 112 9.78 -22.19 -0.22
CA ILE A 112 10.32 -21.03 -0.92
C ILE A 112 10.88 -20.05 0.11
N LYS A 113 12.08 -19.53 -0.13
CA LYS A 113 12.70 -18.49 0.67
C LYS A 113 12.19 -17.11 0.27
N TRP A 114 11.89 -16.27 1.26
CA TRP A 114 11.31 -14.96 0.97
C TRP A 114 11.65 -13.89 1.99
N PHE A 115 11.70 -12.64 1.50
CA PHE A 115 11.73 -11.39 2.26
C PHE A 115 10.69 -10.46 1.65
N LEU A 116 9.61 -10.17 2.39
CA LEU A 116 8.45 -9.46 1.86
C LEU A 116 8.20 -8.14 2.58
N PHE A 117 7.78 -7.15 1.83
CA PHE A 117 7.20 -5.93 2.36
C PHE A 117 5.87 -6.25 3.06
N THR A 118 5.59 -5.53 4.12
CA THR A 118 4.38 -5.73 4.93
C THR A 118 3.83 -4.40 5.41
N PRO A 119 2.52 -4.30 5.71
CA PRO A 119 1.98 -3.10 6.34
C PRO A 119 2.63 -2.86 7.70
N GLY A 120 2.97 -1.63 8.02
CA GLY A 120 3.66 -1.17 9.22
C GLY A 120 3.63 -2.12 10.43
N MET A 121 2.76 -1.86 11.41
CA MET A 121 2.67 -2.68 12.63
C MET A 121 1.65 -3.82 12.55
N SER A 122 0.79 -3.86 11.54
CA SER A 122 -0.33 -4.83 11.48
C SER A 122 0.12 -6.28 11.25
N THR A 123 1.32 -6.51 10.76
CA THR A 123 1.90 -7.85 10.58
C THR A 123 2.24 -8.57 11.87
N VAL A 124 2.43 -7.84 12.96
CA VAL A 124 2.69 -8.42 14.29
C VAL A 124 1.38 -8.88 14.96
N ILE A 125 0.25 -8.37 14.51
CA ILE A 125 -1.07 -8.68 15.05
C ILE A 125 -1.67 -9.86 14.27
N GLY A 126 -1.37 -11.08 14.68
CA GLY A 126 -1.93 -12.26 14.05
C GLY A 126 -1.41 -13.55 14.65
N THR A 127 -2.10 -14.66 14.38
CA THR A 127 -1.81 -15.98 14.95
C THR A 127 -0.50 -16.59 14.47
N ASN A 128 0.07 -16.10 13.37
CA ASN A 128 1.26 -16.68 12.72
C ASN A 128 2.57 -15.88 12.96
N TYR A 129 2.65 -15.06 14.03
CA TYR A 129 3.87 -14.33 14.34
C TYR A 129 5.04 -15.26 14.74
N ARG A 130 4.74 -16.54 15.08
CA ARG A 130 5.72 -17.53 15.50
C ARG A 130 6.44 -18.26 14.36
N GLU A 131 6.04 -18.04 13.11
CA GLU A 131 6.54 -18.80 11.95
C GLU A 131 7.53 -18.01 11.08
N LYS A 132 7.76 -16.75 11.41
CA LYS A 132 8.58 -15.83 10.62
C LYS A 132 9.22 -14.75 11.48
N MET A 133 10.29 -14.15 10.97
CA MET A 133 10.85 -12.93 11.55
C MET A 133 10.07 -11.71 11.09
N HIS A 134 9.70 -10.84 12.02
CA HIS A 134 9.13 -9.52 11.75
C HIS A 134 10.17 -8.44 11.99
N ILE A 135 10.43 -7.62 10.97
CA ILE A 135 11.35 -6.49 11.03
C ILE A 135 10.52 -5.22 11.07
N CYS A 136 10.24 -4.75 12.30
CA CYS A 136 9.34 -3.65 12.56
C CYS A 136 10.04 -2.31 12.40
N LEU A 137 9.89 -1.66 11.25
CA LEU A 137 10.48 -0.35 10.95
C LEU A 137 9.44 0.76 10.92
N GLY A 138 8.28 0.52 10.33
CA GLY A 138 7.27 1.54 10.05
C GLY A 138 7.80 2.65 9.14
N ALA A 139 8.71 2.33 8.22
CA ALA A 139 9.28 3.27 7.27
C ALA A 139 8.17 3.86 6.38
N ALA A 140 8.12 5.19 6.27
CA ALA A 140 7.14 5.87 5.42
C ALA A 140 7.65 5.90 3.98
N ILE A 141 7.41 4.85 3.21
CA ILE A 141 7.83 4.74 1.81
C ILE A 141 6.82 5.47 0.91
N THR A 142 7.35 6.33 0.03
CA THR A 142 6.58 6.98 -1.02
C THR A 142 6.71 6.16 -2.30
N TYR A 143 5.61 5.58 -2.74
CA TYR A 143 5.52 4.70 -3.89
C TYR A 143 5.36 5.48 -5.21
N GLU A 144 5.53 4.81 -6.37
CA GLU A 144 5.47 5.46 -7.68
C GLU A 144 4.12 6.13 -7.98
N ASN A 145 3.02 5.59 -7.45
CA ASN A 145 1.69 6.20 -7.54
C ASN A 145 1.50 7.44 -6.63
N GLY A 146 2.54 7.86 -5.91
CA GLY A 146 2.54 9.00 -4.99
C GLY A 146 1.93 8.71 -3.62
N ALA A 147 1.44 7.50 -3.35
CA ALA A 147 0.99 7.09 -2.03
C ALA A 147 2.17 6.95 -1.07
N THR A 148 2.00 7.39 0.18
CA THR A 148 2.99 7.15 1.24
C THR A 148 2.41 6.16 2.23
N VAL A 149 3.04 4.99 2.34
CA VAL A 149 2.57 3.90 3.21
C VAL A 149 3.63 3.57 4.26
N ARG A 150 3.21 3.35 5.50
CA ARG A 150 4.09 2.83 6.55
C ARG A 150 4.33 1.35 6.30
N THR A 151 5.60 1.03 6.04
CA THR A 151 6.04 -0.28 5.62
C THR A 151 7.01 -0.87 6.63
N SER A 152 6.87 -2.14 6.89
CA SER A 152 7.78 -3.01 7.64
C SER A 152 8.12 -4.22 6.78
N PHE A 153 8.82 -5.21 7.32
CA PHE A 153 9.17 -6.41 6.56
C PHE A 153 8.90 -7.67 7.37
N ALA A 154 8.76 -8.77 6.66
CA ALA A 154 8.76 -10.11 7.23
C ALA A 154 9.58 -11.06 6.36
N THR A 155 10.15 -12.11 6.97
CA THR A 155 10.99 -13.07 6.26
C THR A 155 11.00 -14.44 6.93
N ASN A 156 11.26 -15.50 6.15
CA ASN A 156 11.60 -16.82 6.64
C ASN A 156 13.11 -17.17 6.49
N LEU A 157 13.95 -16.17 6.17
CA LEU A 157 15.39 -16.34 6.01
C LEU A 157 16.14 -16.47 7.35
N GLU A 158 15.50 -16.15 8.46
CA GLU A 158 16.04 -16.23 9.81
C GLU A 158 15.00 -16.79 10.79
N PRO A 159 15.39 -17.24 11.99
CA PRO A 159 14.45 -17.77 12.98
C PRO A 159 13.34 -16.78 13.32
N ALA A 160 12.14 -17.32 13.57
CA ALA A 160 10.98 -16.51 13.90
C ALA A 160 11.19 -15.61 15.11
N GLY A 161 10.68 -14.39 15.04
CA GLY A 161 10.81 -13.39 16.10
C GLY A 161 10.34 -12.01 15.68
N ILE A 162 10.67 -11.03 16.51
CA ILE A 162 10.40 -9.62 16.25
C ILE A 162 11.68 -8.84 16.52
N ARG A 163 12.10 -8.02 15.58
CA ARG A 163 13.22 -7.11 15.76
C ARG A 163 12.98 -5.77 15.06
N THR A 164 13.81 -4.79 15.37
CA THR A 164 13.94 -3.55 14.61
C THR A 164 15.31 -3.53 13.91
N ASP A 165 15.46 -2.63 12.95
CA ASP A 165 16.71 -2.40 12.26
C ASP A 165 16.86 -0.90 11.94
N PRO A 166 17.45 -0.12 12.85
CA PRO A 166 17.61 1.32 12.66
C PRO A 166 18.51 1.68 11.45
N ALA A 167 19.49 0.83 11.12
CA ALA A 167 20.37 1.08 9.97
C ALA A 167 19.60 0.95 8.67
N LEU A 168 18.80 -0.10 8.51
CA LEU A 168 17.92 -0.27 7.36
C LEU A 168 16.87 0.86 7.28
N LEU A 169 16.27 1.26 8.40
CA LEU A 169 15.33 2.38 8.44
C LEU A 169 15.96 3.68 7.92
N ASN A 170 17.18 3.98 8.36
CA ASN A 170 17.89 5.18 7.92
C ASN A 170 18.24 5.13 6.42
N ALA A 171 18.69 3.99 5.93
CA ALA A 171 18.99 3.80 4.51
C ALA A 171 17.74 3.96 3.62
N ILE A 172 16.61 3.37 4.03
CA ILE A 172 15.32 3.54 3.34
C ILE A 172 14.88 5.01 3.35
N ASN A 173 14.97 5.69 4.50
CA ASN A 173 14.59 7.10 4.62
C ASN A 173 15.45 8.00 3.72
N ALA A 174 16.75 7.75 3.63
CA ALA A 174 17.65 8.49 2.75
C ALA A 174 17.29 8.30 1.27
N ALA A 175 17.10 7.05 0.82
CA ALA A 175 16.69 6.76 -0.56
C ALA A 175 15.31 7.35 -0.91
N ASN A 176 14.38 7.33 0.04
CA ASN A 176 13.02 7.78 -0.18
C ASN A 176 12.85 9.32 -0.16
N GLU A 177 13.83 10.08 0.31
CA GLU A 177 13.71 11.54 0.38
C GLU A 177 13.55 12.18 -1.01
N GLU A 178 14.23 11.67 -2.02
CA GLU A 178 14.08 12.11 -3.41
C GLU A 178 12.63 11.91 -3.91
N ASN A 179 12.03 10.76 -3.59
CA ASN A 179 10.67 10.43 -3.99
C ASN A 179 9.65 11.37 -3.33
N ARG A 180 9.86 11.69 -2.04
CA ARG A 180 9.04 12.67 -1.30
C ARG A 180 9.08 14.06 -1.93
N GLN A 181 10.27 14.49 -2.38
CA GLN A 181 10.45 15.79 -3.02
C GLN A 181 9.77 15.85 -4.40
N LYS A 182 9.83 14.76 -5.19
CA LYS A 182 9.11 14.67 -6.47
C LYS A 182 7.62 14.84 -6.28
N VAL A 183 7.02 14.15 -5.30
CA VAL A 183 5.57 14.25 -5.01
C VAL A 183 5.17 15.64 -4.53
N LYS A 184 5.99 16.32 -3.74
CA LYS A 184 5.72 17.70 -3.31
C LYS A 184 5.70 18.69 -4.49
N LYS A 185 6.61 18.52 -5.46
CA LYS A 185 6.67 19.38 -6.66
C LYS A 185 5.46 19.22 -7.59
N ILE A 186 4.83 18.05 -7.60
CA ILE A 186 3.64 17.79 -8.44
C ILE A 186 2.38 18.40 -7.82
N LYS A 187 2.36 18.57 -6.49
CA LYS A 187 1.18 19.10 -5.74
C LYS A 187 1.15 20.63 -5.60
N ASN A 188 2.23 21.32 -5.96
CA ASN A 188 2.35 22.79 -6.01
C ASN A 188 2.23 23.29 -7.44
#